data_4f4c085a33f7336385b4e468edbac965
#
_entry.id   4f4c085a33f7336385b4e468edbac965
#
_cell.length_a   1.000
_cell.length_b   1.000
_cell.length_c   1.000
_cell.angle_alpha   90.00
_cell.angle_beta   90.00
_cell.angle_gamma   90.00
#
_symmetry.space_group_name_H-M   'P 1'
#
loop_
_entity.id
_entity.type
_entity.pdbx_description
1 polymer ?
#
loop_
_entity_poly.entity_id
_entity_poly.type
_entity_poly.pdbx_seq_one_letter_code
_entity_poly.pdbx_strand_id
1 'polypeptide(L)'
;MNIKKLTDISKRMVMEYYNRYAKNIEYYGTIIDKITLNDISVINEERNGDNFIELELKVSYDPWIAYHVVYDTQKDRLESYITLR
;
A
#
# COMPACT_ATOMS: atom_id res chain seq x y z
N MET A 1 -6.90 -6.93 15.19
CA MET A 1 -7.28 -6.03 14.07
C MET A 1 -8.00 -6.86 13.01
N ASN A 2 -9.14 -6.40 12.50
CA ASN A 2 -9.81 -7.10 11.41
C ASN A 2 -9.21 -6.68 10.05
N ILE A 3 -9.51 -7.45 9.01
CA ILE A 3 -8.91 -7.24 7.69
C ILE A 3 -9.35 -5.92 7.05
N LYS A 4 -10.58 -5.49 7.28
CA LYS A 4 -11.08 -4.23 6.75
C LYS A 4 -10.31 -3.05 7.34
N LYS A 5 -10.09 -3.05 8.63
CA LYS A 5 -9.32 -2.01 9.32
C LYS A 5 -7.86 -2.02 8.85
N LEU A 6 -7.27 -3.20 8.70
CA LEU A 6 -5.91 -3.34 8.18
C LEU A 6 -5.81 -2.78 6.76
N THR A 7 -6.80 -3.07 5.90
CA THR A 7 -6.85 -2.54 4.54
C THR A 7 -6.91 -1.01 4.54
N ASP A 8 -7.76 -0.42 5.37
CA ASP A 8 -7.89 1.04 5.45
C ASP A 8 -6.60 1.70 5.93
N ILE A 9 -5.97 1.15 6.95
CA ILE A 9 -4.69 1.65 7.46
C ILE A 9 -3.61 1.53 6.40
N SER A 10 -3.54 0.40 5.71
CA SER A 10 -2.53 0.14 4.69
C SER A 10 -2.67 1.11 3.51
N LYS A 11 -3.90 1.37 3.06
CA LYS A 11 -4.15 2.35 2.00
C LYS A 11 -3.71 3.75 2.41
N ARG A 12 -3.97 4.14 3.66
CA ARG A 12 -3.52 5.44 4.17
C ARG A 12 -2.00 5.54 4.23
N MET A 13 -1.33 4.47 4.62
CA MET A 13 0.14 4.43 4.62
C MET A 13 0.70 4.66 3.21
N VAL A 14 0.13 4.00 2.21
CA VAL A 14 0.53 4.15 0.82
C VAL A 14 0.27 5.57 0.33
N MET A 15 -0.91 6.09 0.61
CA MET A 15 -1.29 7.46 0.22
C MET A 15 -0.33 8.49 0.81
N GLU A 16 -0.02 8.39 2.09
CA GLU A 16 0.89 9.30 2.77
C GLU A 16 2.31 9.24 2.19
N TYR A 17 2.77 8.03 1.88
CA TYR A 17 4.08 7.85 1.25
C TYR A 17 4.14 8.57 -0.11
N TYR A 18 3.16 8.33 -0.98
CA TYR A 18 3.15 8.94 -2.31
C TYR A 18 3.02 10.45 -2.25
N ASN A 19 2.19 10.95 -1.37
CA ASN A 19 1.99 12.40 -1.24
C ASN A 19 3.20 13.11 -0.62
N ARG A 20 4.08 12.35 0.02
CA ARG A 20 5.30 12.90 0.65
C ARG A 20 6.55 12.70 -0.20
N TYR A 21 6.74 11.51 -0.76
CA TYR A 21 8.01 11.12 -1.37
C TYR A 21 7.96 10.90 -2.88
N ALA A 22 6.81 10.55 -3.44
CA ALA A 22 6.66 10.23 -4.86
C ALA A 22 5.79 11.26 -5.57
N LYS A 23 6.12 12.53 -5.41
CA LYS A 23 5.38 13.64 -6.02
C LYS A 23 5.66 13.75 -7.51
N ASN A 24 4.72 14.37 -8.24
CA ASN A 24 4.85 14.68 -9.66
C ASN A 24 5.00 13.43 -10.54
N ILE A 25 4.23 12.40 -10.24
CA ILE A 25 4.16 11.22 -11.09
C ILE A 25 3.54 11.62 -12.42
N GLU A 26 4.23 11.35 -13.53
CA GLU A 26 3.69 11.58 -14.85
C GLU A 26 2.94 10.34 -15.33
N TYR A 27 1.68 10.52 -15.73
CA TYR A 27 0.83 9.47 -16.23
C TYR A 27 0.12 9.94 -17.49
N TYR A 28 0.51 9.39 -18.64
CA TYR A 28 -0.02 9.79 -19.96
C TYR A 28 0.00 11.30 -20.18
N GLY A 29 1.12 11.94 -19.87
CA GLY A 29 1.31 13.37 -20.07
C GLY A 29 0.68 14.26 -19.00
N THR A 30 0.00 13.67 -18.01
CA THR A 30 -0.58 14.40 -16.88
C THR A 30 0.27 14.22 -15.64
N ILE A 31 0.58 15.32 -14.97
CA ILE A 31 1.31 15.25 -13.71
C ILE A 31 0.31 15.02 -12.58
N ILE A 32 0.53 13.96 -11.83
CA ILE A 32 -0.29 13.62 -10.66
C ILE A 32 0.43 14.13 -9.41
N ASP A 33 -0.13 15.15 -8.82
CA ASP A 33 0.46 15.83 -7.66
C ASP A 33 0.16 15.11 -6.35
N LYS A 34 -1.04 14.59 -6.23
CA LYS A 34 -1.51 13.85 -5.05
C LYS A 34 -2.37 12.69 -5.48
N ILE A 35 -2.29 11.62 -4.72
CA ILE A 35 -3.19 10.47 -4.87
C ILE A 35 -4.20 10.46 -3.74
N THR A 36 -5.33 9.78 -3.99
CA THR A 36 -6.40 9.57 -3.01
C THR A 36 -6.51 8.09 -2.68
N LEU A 37 -7.31 7.76 -1.68
CA LEU A 37 -7.55 6.36 -1.32
C LEU A 37 -8.16 5.56 -2.47
N ASN A 38 -8.93 6.21 -3.35
CA ASN A 38 -9.53 5.55 -4.52
C ASN A 38 -8.51 5.13 -5.57
N ASP A 39 -7.31 5.69 -5.54
CA ASP A 39 -6.24 5.35 -6.47
C ASP A 39 -5.47 4.11 -6.04
N ILE A 40 -5.78 3.56 -4.88
CA ILE A 40 -5.05 2.46 -4.26
C ILE A 40 -5.93 1.22 -4.22
N SER A 41 -5.36 0.09 -4.64
CA SER A 41 -6.06 -1.20 -4.65
C SER A 41 -5.24 -2.24 -3.92
N VAL A 42 -5.91 -3.10 -3.16
CA VAL A 42 -5.29 -4.31 -2.63
C VAL A 42 -5.37 -5.38 -3.72
N ILE A 43 -4.21 -5.87 -4.15
CA ILE A 43 -4.12 -6.84 -5.23
C ILE A 43 -3.81 -8.25 -4.73
N ASN A 44 -3.33 -8.39 -3.51
CA ASN A 44 -3.09 -9.69 -2.91
C ASN A 44 -3.16 -9.61 -1.39
N GLU A 45 -3.64 -10.68 -0.78
CA GLU A 45 -3.67 -10.86 0.66
C GLU A 45 -3.12 -12.25 0.97
N GLU A 46 -2.11 -12.32 1.81
CA GLU A 46 -1.53 -13.59 2.25
C GLU A 46 -1.50 -13.66 3.77
N ARG A 47 -1.74 -14.86 4.28
CA ARG A 47 -1.60 -15.17 5.70
C ARG A 47 -0.45 -16.15 5.85
N ASN A 48 0.60 -15.70 6.52
CA ASN A 48 1.81 -16.50 6.75
C ASN A 48 1.79 -17.04 8.17
N GLY A 49 1.30 -18.27 8.32
CA GLY A 49 1.08 -18.86 9.63
C GLY A 49 -0.03 -18.12 10.38
N ASP A 50 0.00 -18.18 11.71
CA ASP A 50 -1.02 -17.57 12.56
C ASP A 50 -0.66 -16.13 12.96
N ASN A 51 0.55 -15.69 12.63
CA ASN A 51 1.11 -14.46 13.20
C ASN A 51 1.22 -13.30 12.20
N PHE A 52 1.19 -13.58 10.90
CA PHE A 52 1.45 -12.53 9.91
C PHE A 52 0.34 -12.47 8.87
N ILE A 53 -0.07 -11.24 8.57
CA ILE A 53 -0.95 -10.95 7.44
C ILE A 53 -0.21 -9.97 6.54
N GLU A 54 -0.06 -10.30 5.27
CA GLU A 54 0.58 -9.43 4.29
C GLU A 54 -0.43 -8.98 3.26
N LEU A 55 -0.49 -7.66 3.03
CA LEU A 55 -1.25 -7.07 1.95
C LEU A 55 -0.29 -6.50 0.91
N GLU A 56 -0.57 -6.80 -0.36
CA GLU A 56 0.11 -6.17 -1.49
C GLU A 56 -0.83 -5.15 -2.11
N LEU A 57 -0.36 -3.91 -2.23
CA LEU A 57 -1.15 -2.81 -2.73
C LEU A 57 -0.51 -2.20 -3.96
N LYS A 58 -1.35 -1.66 -4.83
CA LYS A 58 -0.94 -1.02 -6.07
C LYS A 58 -1.57 0.35 -6.18
N VAL A 59 -0.81 1.29 -6.72
CA VAL A 59 -1.30 2.62 -7.06
C VAL A 59 -1.57 2.68 -8.56
N SER A 60 -2.72 3.21 -8.95
CA SER A 60 -3.15 3.26 -10.36
C SER A 60 -2.15 3.95 -11.27
N TYR A 61 -1.48 4.99 -10.76
CA TYR A 61 -0.55 5.80 -11.54
C TYR A 61 0.89 5.29 -11.51
N ASP A 62 1.15 4.21 -10.78
CA ASP A 62 2.49 3.64 -10.66
C ASP A 62 2.45 2.11 -10.72
N PRO A 63 2.21 1.56 -11.92
CA PRO A 63 2.03 0.11 -12.08
C PRO A 63 3.32 -0.70 -11.87
N TRP A 64 4.47 -0.03 -11.79
CA TRP A 64 5.77 -0.68 -11.69
C TRP A 64 6.19 -0.97 -10.26
N ILE A 65 5.48 -0.42 -9.29
CA ILE A 65 5.79 -0.56 -7.88
C ILE A 65 4.63 -1.23 -7.15
N ALA A 66 4.96 -2.23 -6.33
CA ALA A 66 4.01 -2.83 -5.40
C ALA A 66 4.41 -2.45 -3.97
N TYR A 67 3.42 -2.07 -3.19
CA TYR A 67 3.56 -1.83 -1.77
C TYR A 67 3.14 -3.05 -1.00
N HIS A 68 3.93 -3.39 0.00
CA HIS A 68 3.63 -4.49 0.90
C HIS A 68 3.49 -3.97 2.32
N VAL A 69 2.41 -4.33 2.97
CA VAL A 69 2.20 -4.04 4.38
C VAL A 69 2.07 -5.36 5.11
N VAL A 70 2.94 -5.59 6.08
CA VAL A 70 2.96 -6.81 6.89
C VAL A 70 2.51 -6.46 8.30
N TYR A 71 1.47 -7.13 8.76
CA TYR A 71 0.95 -7.00 10.12
C TYR A 71 1.35 -8.20 10.95
N ASP A 72 2.08 -7.95 12.03
CA ASP A 72 2.38 -8.96 13.05
C ASP A 72 1.26 -8.94 14.09
N THR A 73 0.45 -10.00 14.12
CA THR A 73 -0.72 -10.07 14.99
C THR A 73 -0.36 -10.20 16.46
N GLN A 74 0.79 -10.77 16.77
CA GLN A 74 1.23 -10.95 18.16
C GLN A 74 1.78 -9.65 18.73
N LYS A 75 2.60 -8.95 17.95
CA LYS A 75 3.22 -7.70 18.40
C LYS A 75 2.38 -6.47 18.12
N ASP A 76 1.26 -6.64 17.40
CA ASP A 76 0.41 -5.55 16.94
C ASP A 76 1.23 -4.46 16.24
N ARG A 77 2.08 -4.88 15.29
CA ARG A 77 3.02 -3.99 14.61
C ARG A 77 2.89 -4.12 13.12
N LEU A 78 2.98 -2.97 12.45
CA LEU A 78 2.96 -2.87 10.99
C LEU A 78 4.36 -2.54 10.47
N GLU A 79 4.75 -3.23 9.40
CA GLU A 79 5.95 -2.92 8.63
C GLU A 79 5.56 -2.79 7.17
N SER A 80 6.27 -1.96 6.44
CA SER A 80 5.99 -1.79 5.01
C SER A 80 7.29 -1.79 4.22
N TYR A 81 7.20 -2.28 2.99
CA TYR A 81 8.30 -2.24 2.03
C TYR A 81 7.74 -2.15 0.61
N ILE A 82 8.60 -1.79 -0.32
CA ILE A 82 8.20 -1.72 -1.73
C ILE A 82 9.04 -2.69 -2.56
N THR A 83 8.43 -3.19 -3.62
CA THR A 83 9.13 -4.02 -4.61
C THR A 83 8.85 -3.49 -6.01
N LEU A 84 9.81 -3.68 -6.89
CA LEU A 84 9.61 -3.42 -8.32
C LEU A 84 8.90 -4.61 -8.96
N ARG A 85 8.00 -4.30 -9.83
CA ARG A 85 7.29 -5.32 -10.61
C ARG A 85 7.90 -5.53 -11.97
#